data_57565c43b0423948edb381187578b3c6
#
_entry.id   57565c43b0423948edb381187578b3c6
#
_cell.length_a   1.000
_cell.length_b   1.000
_cell.length_c   1.000
_cell.angle_alpha   90.00
_cell.angle_beta   90.00
_cell.angle_gamma   90.00
#
_symmetry.space_group_name_H-M   'P 1'
#
loop_
_entity.id
_entity.type
_entity.pdbx_description
1 polymer ?
#
loop_
_entity_poly.entity_id
_entity_poly.type
_entity_poly.pdbx_seq_one_letter_code
_entity_poly.pdbx_strand_id
1 'polypeptide(L)'
;MSTSEILRAHLPCPDCGSSDALSEYTDGHTYCYSCNALHNSDETEPTTKYDDFISDLSLKPLKARGITESTCRKYQYYFTNYKGKPCQVANYFDENGTLVGQKLRFQDKSFAVKGKLSTTFFGQQLYNNGVRLIITEGEIDCLTVSQLLGNQEPVVSIPCGVQSAKKVFEANLKWLEAFKEVVVVFDNDDAGRKGAKEIEGILSPEKLRIAVLKQYKDPNEYYINDKGNELLEALENAKKVTPENIINADTLLDDLLEEPEEVTGYSLPWTVKADKMIRGVRKGEITMLTAGTGIGKSTMIRELGYHLVMDHGLKIGSMMLEENVLRTSKGYIGLYLNKPVHLSRKGITNDQYTEAFNHTLGTGKFVMYNHFGSLDNSSILNAIRYMAVTEKCDFILIDHISIAVSGIENNNERKLIDILMTRLRQLCEELGVGLICICHLKRGDGKKSAEEGGSISLEDLRGSQAIAQLSDTIIALERNQQADSDVKKNLVQIRVLKCRQTGDTGIGGKLWFNKEKNRLEIPDADLMNDIESDNEVPEF
;
A
#
# COMPACT_ATOMS: atom_id res chain seq x y z
N MET A 1 -36.21 -31.36 -17.69
CA MET A 1 -35.15 -30.41 -17.35
C MET A 1 -33.88 -31.21 -17.40
N SER A 2 -33.08 -31.11 -18.45
CA SER A 2 -31.77 -31.75 -18.52
C SER A 2 -30.83 -30.97 -17.62
N THR A 3 -30.29 -31.61 -16.59
CA THR A 3 -29.23 -31.07 -15.75
C THR A 3 -27.95 -31.11 -16.59
N SER A 4 -27.48 -29.96 -17.11
CA SER A 4 -26.18 -29.90 -17.74
C SER A 4 -25.10 -30.00 -16.69
N GLU A 5 -24.10 -30.84 -16.93
CA GLU A 5 -22.96 -31.05 -16.03
C GLU A 5 -21.75 -30.27 -16.52
N ILE A 6 -20.85 -29.91 -15.62
CA ILE A 6 -19.61 -29.22 -15.98
C ILE A 6 -18.69 -30.16 -16.76
N LEU A 7 -18.39 -29.80 -18.01
CA LEU A 7 -17.49 -30.55 -18.89
C LEU A 7 -16.01 -30.19 -18.61
N ARG A 8 -15.70 -28.89 -18.46
CA ARG A 8 -14.39 -28.36 -18.08
C ARG A 8 -14.56 -27.17 -17.15
N ALA A 9 -13.75 -27.11 -16.11
CA ALA A 9 -13.70 -25.99 -15.17
C ALA A 9 -12.33 -25.31 -15.18
N HIS A 10 -12.23 -24.18 -14.51
CA HIS A 10 -10.98 -23.42 -14.37
C HIS A 10 -10.38 -22.94 -15.71
N LEU A 11 -11.23 -22.49 -16.62
CA LEU A 11 -10.81 -21.91 -17.89
C LEU A 11 -10.67 -20.37 -17.76
N PRO A 12 -9.81 -19.76 -18.59
CA PRO A 12 -9.70 -18.30 -18.64
C PRO A 12 -10.97 -17.68 -19.26
N CYS A 13 -11.48 -16.62 -18.64
CA CYS A 13 -12.65 -15.90 -19.13
C CYS A 13 -12.24 -14.78 -20.10
N PRO A 14 -12.73 -14.75 -21.34
CA PRO A 14 -12.41 -13.71 -22.30
C PRO A 14 -13.03 -12.35 -21.96
N ASP A 15 -14.10 -12.32 -21.16
CA ASP A 15 -14.84 -11.08 -20.86
C ASP A 15 -14.23 -10.29 -19.70
N CYS A 16 -13.80 -10.98 -18.65
CA CYS A 16 -13.27 -10.31 -17.45
C CYS A 16 -11.78 -10.55 -17.22
N GLY A 17 -11.11 -11.38 -18.04
CA GLY A 17 -9.69 -11.67 -17.90
C GLY A 17 -9.33 -12.55 -16.69
N SER A 18 -10.30 -13.11 -15.96
CA SER A 18 -10.03 -14.10 -14.92
C SER A 18 -9.36 -15.33 -15.53
N SER A 19 -8.30 -15.83 -14.89
CA SER A 19 -7.51 -16.96 -15.39
C SER A 19 -8.19 -18.33 -15.20
N ASP A 20 -9.22 -18.43 -14.32
CA ASP A 20 -9.73 -19.71 -13.83
C ASP A 20 -11.23 -19.74 -13.47
N ALA A 21 -11.98 -18.66 -13.76
CA ALA A 21 -13.37 -18.56 -13.31
C ALA A 21 -14.40 -19.02 -14.33
N LEU A 22 -14.02 -19.44 -15.55
CA LEU A 22 -14.93 -19.92 -16.58
C LEU A 22 -15.10 -21.43 -16.52
N SER A 23 -16.33 -21.92 -16.60
CA SER A 23 -16.68 -23.34 -16.76
C SER A 23 -17.45 -23.57 -18.02
N GLU A 24 -17.14 -24.66 -18.73
CA GLU A 24 -17.85 -25.16 -19.90
C GLU A 24 -18.74 -26.35 -19.50
N TYR A 25 -19.97 -26.38 -20.00
CA TYR A 25 -20.98 -27.38 -19.65
C TYR A 25 -21.24 -28.35 -20.80
N THR A 26 -21.82 -29.52 -20.49
CA THR A 26 -22.07 -30.60 -21.45
C THR A 26 -23.07 -30.27 -22.58
N ASP A 27 -23.87 -29.23 -22.41
CA ASP A 27 -24.76 -28.67 -23.43
C ASP A 27 -24.07 -27.55 -24.26
N GLY A 28 -22.78 -27.33 -24.05
CA GLY A 28 -21.94 -26.41 -24.78
C GLY A 28 -22.01 -24.96 -24.34
N HIS A 29 -22.81 -24.61 -23.32
CA HIS A 29 -22.74 -23.27 -22.77
C HIS A 29 -21.51 -23.09 -21.85
N THR A 30 -21.01 -21.85 -21.72
CA THR A 30 -19.99 -21.51 -20.75
C THR A 30 -20.50 -20.46 -19.77
N TYR A 31 -20.11 -20.58 -18.49
CA TYR A 31 -20.49 -19.64 -17.46
C TYR A 31 -19.25 -19.20 -16.65
N CYS A 32 -19.08 -17.89 -16.48
CA CYS A 32 -18.02 -17.32 -15.68
C CYS A 32 -18.51 -16.93 -14.28
N TYR A 33 -17.93 -17.54 -13.24
CA TYR A 33 -18.27 -17.27 -11.84
C TYR A 33 -17.70 -15.95 -11.30
N SER A 34 -16.82 -15.29 -12.06
CA SER A 34 -16.26 -13.99 -11.67
C SER A 34 -17.09 -12.80 -12.17
N CYS A 35 -17.55 -12.85 -13.44
CA CYS A 35 -18.32 -11.76 -14.05
C CYS A 35 -19.76 -12.12 -14.38
N ASN A 36 -20.19 -13.36 -14.07
CA ASN A 36 -21.52 -13.90 -14.38
C ASN A 36 -21.87 -13.91 -15.89
N ALA A 37 -20.86 -13.88 -16.76
CA ALA A 37 -21.07 -14.01 -18.21
C ALA A 37 -21.51 -15.43 -18.55
N LEU A 38 -22.56 -15.54 -19.35
CA LEU A 38 -23.09 -16.79 -19.89
C LEU A 38 -23.01 -16.76 -21.40
N HIS A 39 -22.32 -17.73 -22.03
CA HIS A 39 -22.24 -17.91 -23.46
C HIS A 39 -22.89 -19.26 -23.85
N ASN A 40 -23.81 -19.25 -24.80
CA ASN A 40 -24.46 -20.46 -25.30
C ASN A 40 -23.72 -20.98 -26.53
N SER A 41 -23.74 -22.30 -26.76
CA SER A 41 -23.01 -23.02 -27.81
C SER A 41 -23.37 -22.68 -29.25
N ASP A 42 -24.43 -21.92 -29.50
CA ASP A 42 -24.93 -21.59 -30.83
C ASP A 42 -24.55 -20.21 -31.35
N GLU A 43 -23.56 -19.53 -30.75
CA GLU A 43 -23.01 -18.29 -31.29
C GLU A 43 -21.96 -18.57 -32.38
N THR A 44 -22.39 -19.00 -33.55
CA THR A 44 -21.84 -18.47 -34.82
C THR A 44 -21.86 -16.94 -34.68
N GLU A 45 -20.78 -16.22 -35.07
CA GLU A 45 -20.69 -14.75 -35.04
C GLU A 45 -22.04 -14.09 -35.21
N PRO A 46 -22.53 -13.26 -34.27
CA PRO A 46 -23.82 -12.65 -34.43
C PRO A 46 -23.74 -11.72 -35.64
N THR A 47 -24.26 -12.18 -36.77
CA THR A 47 -24.80 -11.26 -37.77
C THR A 47 -25.87 -10.49 -37.04
N THR A 48 -25.52 -9.28 -36.55
CA THR A 48 -26.42 -8.35 -35.90
C THR A 48 -27.57 -8.09 -36.87
N LYS A 49 -28.67 -8.82 -36.68
CA LYS A 49 -29.94 -8.43 -37.26
C LYS A 49 -30.38 -7.19 -36.52
N TYR A 50 -30.12 -6.01 -37.14
CA TYR A 50 -30.60 -4.69 -36.67
C TYR A 50 -32.14 -4.57 -36.69
N ASP A 51 -32.87 -5.63 -36.98
CA ASP A 51 -34.32 -5.69 -37.14
C ASP A 51 -35.14 -5.70 -35.83
N ASP A 52 -34.50 -5.63 -34.67
CA ASP A 52 -35.21 -5.79 -33.39
C ASP A 52 -35.28 -4.53 -32.53
N PHE A 53 -34.89 -3.36 -33.08
CA PHE A 53 -35.05 -2.09 -32.37
C PHE A 53 -36.52 -1.66 -32.31
N ILE A 54 -36.85 -0.97 -31.20
CA ILE A 54 -38.19 -0.41 -31.01
C ILE A 54 -38.34 0.80 -31.93
N SER A 55 -39.30 0.75 -32.84
CA SER A 55 -39.61 1.83 -33.81
C SER A 55 -40.82 2.67 -33.39
N ASP A 56 -41.77 2.09 -32.62
CA ASP A 56 -42.91 2.84 -32.07
C ASP A 56 -42.47 3.68 -30.87
N LEU A 57 -41.91 4.85 -31.16
CA LEU A 57 -41.34 5.76 -30.20
C LEU A 57 -42.13 7.09 -30.19
N SER A 58 -42.48 7.57 -29.01
CA SER A 58 -43.15 8.86 -28.82
C SER A 58 -42.24 9.87 -28.14
N LEU A 59 -42.15 11.07 -28.68
CA LEU A 59 -41.39 12.15 -28.11
C LEU A 59 -42.25 12.94 -27.12
N LYS A 60 -41.81 13.08 -25.87
CA LYS A 60 -42.53 13.80 -24.81
C LYS A 60 -41.50 14.39 -23.83
N PRO A 61 -41.87 15.50 -23.13
CA PRO A 61 -41.04 16.00 -22.06
C PRO A 61 -41.08 15.07 -20.84
N LEU A 62 -39.95 14.99 -20.09
CA LEU A 62 -39.90 14.31 -18.79
C LEU A 62 -40.35 15.30 -17.67
N LYS A 63 -41.63 15.54 -17.55
CA LYS A 63 -42.18 16.54 -16.63
C LYS A 63 -41.71 16.35 -15.19
N ALA A 64 -41.66 15.12 -14.67
CA ALA A 64 -41.23 14.81 -13.31
C ALA A 64 -39.71 15.06 -13.08
N ARG A 65 -38.97 15.29 -14.14
CA ARG A 65 -37.52 15.58 -14.14
C ARG A 65 -37.20 16.99 -14.61
N GLY A 66 -38.24 17.78 -14.95
CA GLY A 66 -38.08 19.13 -15.48
C GLY A 66 -37.47 19.22 -16.88
N ILE A 67 -37.37 18.11 -17.62
CA ILE A 67 -36.68 18.07 -18.93
C ILE A 67 -37.69 18.33 -20.04
N THR A 68 -37.35 19.26 -20.93
CA THR A 68 -38.18 19.71 -22.04
C THR A 68 -38.18 18.73 -23.19
N GLU A 69 -39.21 18.82 -24.05
CA GLU A 69 -39.29 18.04 -25.27
C GLU A 69 -38.13 18.33 -26.25
N SER A 70 -37.68 19.60 -26.32
CA SER A 70 -36.57 20.00 -27.18
C SER A 70 -35.26 19.30 -26.82
N THR A 71 -34.97 19.14 -25.53
CA THR A 71 -33.81 18.40 -25.02
C THR A 71 -33.95 16.90 -25.30
N CYS A 72 -35.13 16.31 -25.08
CA CYS A 72 -35.40 14.91 -25.43
C CYS A 72 -35.22 14.66 -26.95
N ARG A 73 -35.68 15.59 -27.80
CA ARG A 73 -35.51 15.53 -29.25
C ARG A 73 -34.05 15.54 -29.68
N LYS A 74 -33.27 16.45 -29.12
CA LYS A 74 -31.83 16.57 -29.40
C LYS A 74 -31.08 15.27 -29.14
N TYR A 75 -31.36 14.63 -28.02
CA TYR A 75 -30.68 13.39 -27.58
C TYR A 75 -31.36 12.11 -28.06
N GLN A 76 -32.44 12.21 -28.80
CA GLN A 76 -33.26 11.06 -29.24
C GLN A 76 -33.68 10.17 -28.06
N TYR A 77 -34.21 10.83 -27.02
CA TYR A 77 -34.74 10.21 -25.81
C TYR A 77 -36.28 10.14 -25.89
N TYR A 78 -36.82 8.93 -25.87
CA TYR A 78 -38.23 8.69 -26.23
C TYR A 78 -38.98 7.95 -25.14
N PHE A 79 -40.28 7.76 -25.39
CA PHE A 79 -41.17 6.95 -24.60
C PHE A 79 -41.83 5.89 -25.48
N THR A 80 -42.06 4.73 -24.90
CA THR A 80 -42.79 3.62 -25.57
C THR A 80 -43.48 2.73 -24.54
N ASN A 81 -44.21 1.73 -25.03
CA ASN A 81 -44.75 0.64 -24.23
C ASN A 81 -44.07 -0.67 -24.65
N TYR A 82 -43.20 -1.17 -23.80
CA TYR A 82 -42.47 -2.42 -24.11
C TYR A 82 -43.03 -3.56 -23.26
N LYS A 83 -43.54 -4.61 -23.94
CA LYS A 83 -44.18 -5.78 -23.30
C LYS A 83 -45.26 -5.39 -22.29
N GLY A 84 -46.12 -4.42 -22.66
CA GLY A 84 -47.20 -3.93 -21.79
C GLY A 84 -46.80 -2.99 -20.67
N LYS A 85 -45.52 -2.65 -20.56
CA LYS A 85 -45.00 -1.72 -19.52
C LYS A 85 -44.53 -0.42 -20.16
N PRO A 86 -44.95 0.75 -19.66
CA PRO A 86 -44.43 2.04 -20.11
C PRO A 86 -42.97 2.18 -19.74
N CYS A 87 -42.13 2.62 -20.66
CA CYS A 87 -40.71 2.85 -20.42
C CYS A 87 -40.18 4.04 -21.23
N GLN A 88 -39.03 4.53 -20.80
CA GLN A 88 -38.24 5.52 -21.49
C GLN A 88 -37.17 4.81 -22.31
N VAL A 89 -36.77 5.37 -23.44
CA VAL A 89 -35.84 4.76 -24.39
C VAL A 89 -34.74 5.77 -24.72
N ALA A 90 -33.52 5.45 -24.37
CA ALA A 90 -32.31 6.17 -24.77
C ALA A 90 -31.69 5.45 -25.97
N ASN A 91 -31.55 6.13 -27.10
CA ASN A 91 -30.90 5.61 -28.29
C ASN A 91 -29.39 5.84 -28.24
N TYR A 92 -28.60 4.81 -28.58
CA TYR A 92 -27.15 4.84 -28.66
C TYR A 92 -26.71 4.63 -30.12
N PHE A 93 -25.75 5.44 -30.55
CA PHE A 93 -25.26 5.45 -31.91
C PHE A 93 -23.76 5.24 -31.95
N ASP A 94 -23.27 4.58 -33.00
CA ASP A 94 -21.85 4.47 -33.26
C ASP A 94 -21.27 5.79 -33.83
N GLU A 95 -19.97 5.79 -34.12
CA GLU A 95 -19.25 6.92 -34.71
C GLU A 95 -19.75 7.33 -36.11
N ASN A 96 -20.45 6.44 -36.80
CA ASN A 96 -21.05 6.66 -38.12
C ASN A 96 -22.51 7.19 -38.02
N GLY A 97 -23.03 7.35 -36.83
CA GLY A 97 -24.42 7.74 -36.59
C GLY A 97 -25.43 6.60 -36.79
N THR A 98 -24.98 5.34 -36.81
CA THR A 98 -25.87 4.16 -36.90
C THR A 98 -26.38 3.80 -35.51
N LEU A 99 -27.68 3.53 -35.37
CA LEU A 99 -28.27 3.07 -34.12
C LEU A 99 -27.75 1.67 -33.78
N VAL A 100 -27.03 1.55 -32.66
CA VAL A 100 -26.40 0.30 -32.21
C VAL A 100 -27.02 -0.28 -30.96
N GLY A 101 -27.77 0.53 -30.21
CA GLY A 101 -28.39 0.09 -28.98
C GLY A 101 -29.52 1.00 -28.49
N GLN A 102 -30.41 0.42 -27.72
CA GLN A 102 -31.46 1.13 -27.01
C GLN A 102 -31.48 0.69 -25.54
N LYS A 103 -31.37 1.66 -24.63
CA LYS A 103 -31.50 1.40 -23.21
C LYS A 103 -32.90 1.81 -22.75
N LEU A 104 -33.63 0.86 -22.22
CA LEU A 104 -34.97 1.04 -21.72
C LEU A 104 -34.96 1.22 -20.23
N ARG A 105 -35.59 2.29 -19.72
CA ARG A 105 -35.73 2.56 -18.28
C ARG A 105 -37.20 2.44 -17.90
N PHE A 106 -37.51 1.52 -17.02
CA PHE A 106 -38.86 1.30 -16.51
C PHE A 106 -39.17 2.17 -15.27
N GLN A 107 -40.44 2.22 -14.90
CA GLN A 107 -40.92 3.04 -13.79
C GLN A 107 -40.39 2.58 -12.42
N ASP A 108 -40.13 1.28 -12.27
CA ASP A 108 -39.52 0.65 -11.09
C ASP A 108 -38.00 0.82 -11.01
N LYS A 109 -37.42 1.66 -11.90
CA LYS A 109 -35.97 1.88 -12.06
C LYS A 109 -35.20 0.68 -12.58
N SER A 110 -35.85 -0.39 -13.02
CA SER A 110 -35.19 -1.48 -13.75
C SER A 110 -34.83 -1.04 -15.18
N PHE A 111 -33.87 -1.76 -15.79
CA PHE A 111 -33.39 -1.48 -17.13
C PHE A 111 -33.46 -2.73 -18.00
N ALA A 112 -33.64 -2.53 -19.31
CA ALA A 112 -33.41 -3.52 -20.33
C ALA A 112 -32.63 -2.89 -21.47
N VAL A 113 -31.90 -3.71 -22.21
CA VAL A 113 -31.07 -3.26 -23.34
C VAL A 113 -31.49 -4.07 -24.58
N LYS A 114 -31.59 -3.37 -25.70
CA LYS A 114 -31.70 -3.96 -27.05
C LYS A 114 -30.47 -3.54 -27.85
N GLY A 115 -29.94 -4.45 -28.63
CA GLY A 115 -28.68 -4.22 -29.34
C GLY A 115 -27.49 -4.20 -28.38
N LYS A 116 -26.46 -3.44 -28.71
CA LYS A 116 -25.19 -3.38 -27.94
C LYS A 116 -24.88 -1.94 -27.50
N LEU A 117 -24.92 -1.67 -26.19
CA LEU A 117 -24.51 -0.37 -25.68
C LEU A 117 -22.98 -0.21 -25.68
N SER A 118 -22.27 -1.29 -25.49
CA SER A 118 -20.80 -1.42 -25.43
C SER A 118 -20.08 -0.27 -24.70
N THR A 119 -19.24 0.46 -25.42
CA THR A 119 -18.39 1.54 -24.87
C THR A 119 -18.77 2.93 -25.40
N THR A 120 -19.89 3.08 -26.12
CA THR A 120 -20.31 4.36 -26.69
C THR A 120 -21.01 5.22 -25.64
N PHE A 121 -20.63 6.48 -25.51
CA PHE A 121 -21.34 7.43 -24.63
C PHE A 121 -22.73 7.74 -25.19
N PHE A 122 -23.71 7.93 -24.32
CA PHE A 122 -25.00 8.48 -24.72
C PHE A 122 -24.84 9.91 -25.20
N GLY A 123 -25.28 10.23 -26.40
CA GLY A 123 -25.15 11.54 -27.02
C GLY A 123 -23.82 11.79 -27.75
N GLN A 124 -22.91 10.80 -27.81
CA GLN A 124 -21.59 10.93 -28.44
C GLN A 124 -21.67 11.38 -29.90
N GLN A 125 -22.63 10.86 -30.67
CA GLN A 125 -22.84 11.18 -32.09
C GLN A 125 -23.15 12.65 -32.35
N LEU A 126 -23.48 13.43 -31.33
CA LEU A 126 -23.80 14.85 -31.47
C LEU A 126 -22.57 15.75 -31.54
N TYR A 127 -21.40 15.20 -31.20
CA TYR A 127 -20.19 16.01 -31.00
C TYR A 127 -18.94 15.27 -31.49
N ASN A 128 -18.08 15.98 -32.22
CA ASN A 128 -16.81 15.41 -32.70
C ASN A 128 -15.59 16.07 -32.04
N ASN A 129 -15.72 17.30 -31.57
CA ASN A 129 -14.69 18.05 -30.87
C ASN A 129 -15.32 19.26 -30.15
N GLY A 130 -14.55 19.98 -29.35
CA GLY A 130 -15.02 21.19 -28.66
C GLY A 130 -14.00 21.76 -27.69
N VAL A 131 -14.39 22.87 -27.07
CA VAL A 131 -13.59 23.45 -25.98
C VAL A 131 -13.79 22.62 -24.72
N ARG A 132 -15.03 22.36 -24.34
CA ARG A 132 -15.39 21.62 -23.12
C ARG A 132 -16.36 20.48 -23.47
N LEU A 133 -16.10 19.31 -22.93
CA LEU A 133 -17.02 18.18 -22.91
C LEU A 133 -17.40 17.89 -21.44
N ILE A 134 -18.68 17.75 -21.17
CA ILE A 134 -19.18 17.34 -19.84
C ILE A 134 -19.67 15.91 -19.89
N ILE A 135 -19.24 15.08 -18.95
CA ILE A 135 -19.59 13.67 -18.85
C ILE A 135 -20.29 13.40 -17.53
N THR A 136 -21.54 12.93 -17.61
CA THR A 136 -22.37 12.57 -16.46
C THR A 136 -22.43 11.05 -16.28
N GLU A 137 -22.94 10.57 -15.14
CA GLU A 137 -23.12 9.14 -14.89
C GLU A 137 -24.31 8.56 -15.66
N GLY A 138 -25.43 9.26 -15.69
CA GLY A 138 -26.69 8.77 -16.27
C GLY A 138 -27.25 9.65 -17.39
N GLU A 139 -28.14 9.05 -18.21
CA GLU A 139 -28.77 9.74 -19.34
C GLU A 139 -29.62 10.94 -18.88
N ILE A 140 -30.33 10.81 -17.74
CA ILE A 140 -31.17 11.89 -17.21
C ILE A 140 -30.32 13.08 -16.77
N ASP A 141 -29.16 12.82 -16.18
CA ASP A 141 -28.22 13.86 -15.78
C ASP A 141 -27.58 14.54 -16.99
N CYS A 142 -27.28 13.78 -18.04
CA CYS A 142 -26.85 14.31 -19.32
C CYS A 142 -27.88 15.27 -19.92
N LEU A 143 -29.15 14.86 -19.98
CA LEU A 143 -30.24 15.70 -20.46
C LEU A 143 -30.41 16.96 -19.59
N THR A 144 -30.27 16.83 -18.27
CA THR A 144 -30.40 17.92 -17.31
C THR A 144 -29.30 18.95 -17.48
N VAL A 145 -28.05 18.52 -17.50
CA VAL A 145 -26.89 19.42 -17.68
C VAL A 145 -26.94 20.08 -19.05
N SER A 146 -27.25 19.34 -20.11
CA SER A 146 -27.39 19.92 -21.46
C SER A 146 -28.48 20.99 -21.51
N GLN A 147 -29.65 20.73 -20.92
CA GLN A 147 -30.73 21.71 -20.84
C GLN A 147 -30.36 22.95 -20.06
N LEU A 148 -29.70 22.79 -18.91
CA LEU A 148 -29.25 23.89 -18.08
C LEU A 148 -28.25 24.79 -18.82
N LEU A 149 -27.41 24.20 -19.70
CA LEU A 149 -26.47 24.90 -20.58
C LEU A 149 -27.12 25.34 -21.91
N GLY A 150 -28.45 25.44 -21.97
CA GLY A 150 -29.18 25.88 -23.16
C GLY A 150 -29.06 24.95 -24.36
N ASN A 151 -28.67 23.70 -24.17
CA ASN A 151 -28.38 22.71 -25.21
C ASN A 151 -27.25 23.14 -26.19
N GLN A 152 -26.30 23.97 -25.76
CA GLN A 152 -25.26 24.49 -26.64
C GLN A 152 -23.93 23.75 -26.45
N GLU A 153 -23.61 23.31 -25.24
CA GLU A 153 -22.35 22.66 -24.95
C GLU A 153 -22.42 21.12 -25.15
N PRO A 154 -21.27 20.49 -25.42
CA PRO A 154 -21.15 19.04 -25.48
C PRO A 154 -21.38 18.42 -24.08
N VAL A 155 -22.44 17.61 -23.99
CA VAL A 155 -22.73 16.82 -22.78
C VAL A 155 -23.07 15.39 -23.19
N VAL A 156 -22.47 14.41 -22.50
CA VAL A 156 -22.70 12.99 -22.74
C VAL A 156 -22.81 12.23 -21.42
N SER A 157 -23.27 10.98 -21.44
CA SER A 157 -23.20 10.14 -20.25
C SER A 157 -22.63 8.75 -20.52
N ILE A 158 -22.18 8.11 -19.42
CA ILE A 158 -21.70 6.72 -19.47
C ILE A 158 -22.88 5.78 -19.74
N PRO A 159 -22.69 4.70 -20.55
CA PRO A 159 -23.81 3.83 -20.95
C PRO A 159 -24.31 2.91 -19.83
N CYS A 160 -23.40 2.36 -19.02
CA CYS A 160 -23.69 1.28 -18.07
C CYS A 160 -23.33 1.60 -16.62
N GLY A 161 -23.40 2.89 -16.23
CA GLY A 161 -23.04 3.37 -14.89
C GLY A 161 -21.54 3.45 -14.67
N VAL A 162 -21.18 4.01 -13.53
CA VAL A 162 -19.80 4.42 -13.19
C VAL A 162 -18.78 3.29 -13.21
N GLN A 163 -19.19 2.05 -12.92
CA GLN A 163 -18.30 0.87 -12.97
C GLN A 163 -17.72 0.59 -14.37
N SER A 164 -18.39 1.07 -15.42
CA SER A 164 -17.89 0.95 -16.79
C SER A 164 -17.02 2.13 -17.23
N ALA A 165 -16.86 3.17 -16.40
CA ALA A 165 -16.22 4.43 -16.76
C ALA A 165 -14.82 4.21 -17.36
N LYS A 166 -13.94 3.50 -16.65
CA LYS A 166 -12.59 3.21 -17.12
C LYS A 166 -12.57 2.61 -18.52
N LYS A 167 -13.32 1.54 -18.75
CA LYS A 167 -13.40 0.85 -20.04
C LYS A 167 -13.93 1.76 -21.14
N VAL A 168 -14.93 2.59 -20.84
CA VAL A 168 -15.53 3.53 -21.79
C VAL A 168 -14.55 4.64 -22.16
N PHE A 169 -13.82 5.20 -21.17
CA PHE A 169 -12.81 6.22 -21.41
C PHE A 169 -11.65 5.69 -22.25
N GLU A 170 -11.10 4.53 -21.90
CA GLU A 170 -10.03 3.87 -22.67
C GLU A 170 -10.43 3.61 -24.13
N ALA A 171 -11.65 3.11 -24.36
CA ALA A 171 -12.15 2.82 -25.71
C ALA A 171 -12.37 4.09 -26.56
N ASN A 172 -12.65 5.24 -25.94
CA ASN A 172 -12.92 6.51 -26.62
C ASN A 172 -11.79 7.53 -26.46
N LEU A 173 -10.59 7.11 -26.06
CA LEU A 173 -9.49 8.02 -25.77
C LEU A 173 -9.23 9.04 -26.88
N LYS A 174 -9.16 8.60 -28.14
CA LYS A 174 -8.94 9.47 -29.30
C LYS A 174 -10.03 10.53 -29.44
N TRP A 175 -11.29 10.17 -29.21
CA TRP A 175 -12.42 11.10 -29.30
C TRP A 175 -12.41 12.08 -28.11
N LEU A 176 -12.13 11.62 -26.90
CA LEU A 176 -12.03 12.46 -25.71
C LEU A 176 -10.87 13.47 -25.84
N GLU A 177 -9.74 13.06 -26.43
CA GLU A 177 -8.59 13.93 -26.66
C GLU A 177 -8.86 15.05 -27.70
N ALA A 178 -9.95 14.96 -28.50
CA ALA A 178 -10.34 16.03 -29.41
C ALA A 178 -10.94 17.26 -28.70
N PHE A 179 -11.29 17.15 -27.43
CA PHE A 179 -11.75 18.26 -26.60
C PHE A 179 -10.57 18.89 -25.86
N LYS A 180 -10.61 20.22 -25.62
CA LYS A 180 -9.58 20.89 -24.83
C LYS A 180 -9.68 20.55 -23.34
N GLU A 181 -10.91 20.38 -22.85
CA GLU A 181 -11.22 20.10 -21.47
C GLU A 181 -12.35 19.07 -21.37
N VAL A 182 -12.23 18.12 -20.45
CA VAL A 182 -13.25 17.10 -20.15
C VAL A 182 -13.61 17.24 -18.67
N VAL A 183 -14.84 17.66 -18.40
CA VAL A 183 -15.38 17.81 -17.06
C VAL A 183 -16.26 16.60 -16.74
N VAL A 184 -15.93 15.87 -15.69
CA VAL A 184 -16.72 14.74 -15.22
C VAL A 184 -17.52 15.15 -14.01
N VAL A 185 -18.81 14.84 -14.01
CA VAL A 185 -19.72 15.03 -12.88
C VAL A 185 -20.49 13.75 -12.65
N PHE A 186 -20.04 12.95 -11.70
CA PHE A 186 -20.68 11.70 -11.28
C PHE A 186 -21.52 11.93 -10.01
N ASP A 187 -22.33 10.94 -9.65
CA ASP A 187 -23.16 10.96 -8.46
C ASP A 187 -22.33 11.19 -7.19
N ASN A 188 -22.86 11.95 -6.24
CA ASN A 188 -22.21 12.21 -4.96
C ASN A 188 -22.38 11.04 -3.98
N ASP A 189 -21.90 9.87 -4.38
CA ASP A 189 -21.85 8.67 -3.56
C ASP A 189 -20.47 7.96 -3.69
N ASP A 190 -20.28 6.85 -2.96
CA ASP A 190 -19.00 6.15 -2.96
C ASP A 190 -18.65 5.55 -4.33
N ALA A 191 -19.66 5.13 -5.10
CA ALA A 191 -19.46 4.59 -6.44
C ALA A 191 -18.99 5.68 -7.42
N GLY A 192 -19.61 6.86 -7.38
CA GLY A 192 -19.23 8.01 -8.19
C GLY A 192 -17.81 8.49 -7.89
N ARG A 193 -17.46 8.60 -6.60
CA ARG A 193 -16.09 8.95 -6.17
C ARG A 193 -15.04 7.94 -6.64
N LYS A 194 -15.34 6.65 -6.50
CA LYS A 194 -14.46 5.58 -6.97
C LYS A 194 -14.28 5.61 -8.48
N GLY A 195 -15.36 5.77 -9.24
CA GLY A 195 -15.30 5.85 -10.69
C GLY A 195 -14.55 7.06 -11.20
N ALA A 196 -14.68 8.21 -10.56
CA ALA A 196 -13.90 9.39 -10.86
C ALA A 196 -12.38 9.12 -10.67
N LYS A 197 -12.01 8.41 -9.60
CA LYS A 197 -10.62 7.99 -9.34
C LYS A 197 -10.10 6.98 -10.37
N GLU A 198 -10.92 6.04 -10.84
CA GLU A 198 -10.51 5.03 -11.81
C GLU A 198 -10.19 5.57 -13.21
N ILE A 199 -10.68 6.76 -13.55
CA ILE A 199 -10.41 7.42 -14.84
C ILE A 199 -9.24 8.41 -14.78
N GLU A 200 -8.68 8.64 -13.59
CA GLU A 200 -7.48 9.47 -13.44
C GLU A 200 -6.32 8.89 -14.25
N GLY A 201 -5.60 9.77 -14.93
CA GLY A 201 -4.43 9.37 -15.74
C GLY A 201 -4.72 8.72 -17.09
N ILE A 202 -6.02 8.56 -17.49
CA ILE A 202 -6.36 8.05 -18.83
C ILE A 202 -6.18 9.13 -19.90
N LEU A 203 -6.59 10.36 -19.61
CA LEU A 203 -6.45 11.50 -20.51
C LEU A 203 -5.10 12.19 -20.36
N SER A 204 -4.74 12.97 -21.37
CA SER A 204 -3.57 13.86 -21.31
C SER A 204 -3.62 14.75 -20.07
N PRO A 205 -2.47 15.04 -19.43
CA PRO A 205 -2.39 15.91 -18.27
C PRO A 205 -3.15 17.23 -18.48
N GLU A 206 -3.81 17.70 -17.43
CA GLU A 206 -4.59 18.94 -17.41
C GLU A 206 -5.95 18.94 -18.14
N LYS A 207 -6.30 17.89 -18.93
CA LYS A 207 -7.59 17.84 -19.61
C LYS A 207 -8.73 17.42 -18.70
N LEU A 208 -8.49 16.46 -17.83
CA LEU A 208 -9.53 15.95 -16.93
C LEU A 208 -9.77 16.89 -15.75
N ARG A 209 -11.03 17.23 -15.54
CA ARG A 209 -11.50 17.93 -14.34
C ARG A 209 -12.66 17.18 -13.72
N ILE A 210 -12.76 17.21 -12.41
CA ILE A 210 -13.83 16.59 -11.65
C ILE A 210 -14.64 17.66 -10.95
N ALA A 211 -15.93 17.71 -11.27
CA ALA A 211 -16.89 18.55 -10.57
C ALA A 211 -17.44 17.77 -9.38
N VAL A 212 -17.34 18.36 -8.20
CA VAL A 212 -17.80 17.75 -6.94
C VAL A 212 -19.14 18.34 -6.54
N LEU A 213 -20.15 17.47 -6.46
CA LEU A 213 -21.48 17.82 -5.94
C LEU A 213 -21.45 17.78 -4.40
N LYS A 214 -22.03 18.78 -3.74
CA LYS A 214 -21.97 18.90 -2.27
C LYS A 214 -23.30 18.64 -1.58
N GLN A 215 -24.41 19.09 -2.16
CA GLN A 215 -25.72 19.17 -1.50
C GLN A 215 -26.66 18.05 -1.91
N TYR A 216 -26.76 17.74 -3.20
CA TYR A 216 -27.64 16.70 -3.74
C TYR A 216 -26.84 15.58 -4.35
N LYS A 217 -27.51 14.45 -4.58
CA LYS A 217 -26.87 13.24 -5.07
C LYS A 217 -26.40 13.37 -6.52
N ASP A 218 -27.28 13.85 -7.39
CA ASP A 218 -27.07 13.88 -8.83
C ASP A 218 -27.44 15.24 -9.46
N PRO A 219 -27.02 15.55 -10.69
CA PRO A 219 -27.35 16.79 -11.38
C PRO A 219 -28.84 17.05 -11.54
N ASN A 220 -29.66 16.00 -11.72
CA ASN A 220 -31.09 16.19 -11.86
C ASN A 220 -31.75 16.62 -10.54
N GLU A 221 -31.28 16.13 -9.39
CA GLU A 221 -31.75 16.57 -8.09
C GLU A 221 -31.46 18.07 -7.84
N TYR A 222 -30.30 18.58 -8.27
CA TYR A 222 -30.03 20.04 -8.24
C TYR A 222 -31.06 20.80 -9.05
N TYR A 223 -31.35 20.32 -10.25
CA TYR A 223 -32.25 21.02 -11.18
C TYR A 223 -33.69 21.07 -10.68
N ILE A 224 -34.24 19.95 -10.21
CA ILE A 224 -35.64 19.89 -9.73
C ILE A 224 -35.86 20.60 -8.40
N ASN A 225 -34.81 20.93 -7.65
CA ASN A 225 -34.85 21.72 -6.41
C ASN A 225 -34.46 23.19 -6.63
N ASP A 226 -34.54 23.70 -7.86
CA ASP A 226 -34.20 25.08 -8.24
C ASP A 226 -32.76 25.53 -7.88
N LYS A 227 -31.83 24.55 -7.84
CA LYS A 227 -30.38 24.74 -7.56
C LYS A 227 -29.50 24.63 -8.80
N GLY A 228 -30.03 24.93 -9.98
CA GLY A 228 -29.30 24.88 -11.24
C GLY A 228 -28.06 25.78 -11.27
N ASN A 229 -28.11 26.95 -10.63
CA ASN A 229 -26.95 27.85 -10.55
C ASN A 229 -25.79 27.23 -9.74
N GLU A 230 -26.09 26.54 -8.66
CA GLU A 230 -25.10 25.87 -7.84
C GLU A 230 -24.47 24.68 -8.58
N LEU A 231 -25.25 23.99 -9.43
CA LEU A 231 -24.71 22.96 -10.33
C LEU A 231 -23.77 23.59 -11.40
N LEU A 232 -24.16 24.71 -11.99
CA LEU A 232 -23.29 25.44 -12.94
C LEU A 232 -21.99 25.88 -12.26
N GLU A 233 -22.07 26.42 -11.05
CA GLU A 233 -20.90 26.78 -10.27
C GLU A 233 -20.00 25.57 -9.99
N ALA A 234 -20.56 24.42 -9.68
CA ALA A 234 -19.79 23.18 -9.48
C ALA A 234 -19.06 22.73 -10.76
N LEU A 235 -19.69 22.86 -11.93
CA LEU A 235 -19.08 22.58 -13.23
C LEU A 235 -17.96 23.57 -13.59
N GLU A 236 -18.16 24.87 -13.32
CA GLU A 236 -17.14 25.90 -13.57
C GLU A 236 -15.93 25.78 -12.62
N ASN A 237 -16.17 25.39 -11.36
CA ASN A 237 -15.15 25.19 -10.35
C ASN A 237 -14.61 23.75 -10.32
N ALA A 238 -14.83 22.97 -11.39
CA ALA A 238 -14.32 21.62 -11.49
C ALA A 238 -12.79 21.60 -11.34
N LYS A 239 -12.29 20.76 -10.42
CA LYS A 239 -10.87 20.71 -10.07
C LYS A 239 -10.10 19.88 -11.08
N LYS A 240 -8.92 20.35 -11.45
CA LYS A 240 -7.94 19.53 -12.18
C LYS A 240 -7.59 18.30 -11.35
N VAL A 241 -7.45 17.18 -12.03
CA VAL A 241 -6.94 15.96 -11.40
C VAL A 241 -5.43 16.10 -11.30
N THR A 242 -4.94 16.23 -10.07
CA THR A 242 -3.51 16.16 -9.77
C THR A 242 -3.19 14.72 -9.34
N PRO A 243 -2.18 14.04 -9.92
CA PRO A 243 -1.77 12.73 -9.45
C PRO A 243 -1.53 12.75 -7.93
N GLU A 244 -1.98 11.70 -7.22
CA GLU A 244 -1.92 11.63 -5.75
C GLU A 244 -0.53 11.94 -5.16
N ASN A 245 0.52 11.70 -5.94
CA ASN A 245 1.91 11.90 -5.52
C ASN A 245 2.45 13.31 -5.81
N ILE A 246 1.62 14.23 -6.37
CA ILE A 246 2.01 15.61 -6.65
C ILE A 246 1.24 16.54 -5.72
N ILE A 247 1.96 17.14 -4.80
CA ILE A 247 1.43 18.07 -3.81
C ILE A 247 1.97 19.47 -4.10
N ASN A 248 1.12 20.48 -4.09
CA ASN A 248 1.57 21.86 -4.15
C ASN A 248 2.16 22.25 -2.79
N ALA A 249 3.43 22.64 -2.77
CA ALA A 249 4.14 22.97 -1.55
C ALA A 249 3.54 24.15 -0.76
N ASP A 250 2.80 25.02 -1.40
CA ASP A 250 2.08 26.15 -0.79
C ASP A 250 0.93 25.72 0.14
N THR A 251 0.46 24.46 0.03
CA THR A 251 -0.59 23.90 0.92
C THR A 251 -0.04 23.24 2.17
N LEU A 252 1.30 23.12 2.32
CA LEU A 252 1.94 22.35 3.40
C LEU A 252 2.23 23.18 4.66
N LEU A 253 1.90 24.48 4.69
CA LEU A 253 2.28 25.35 5.81
C LEU A 253 1.72 24.87 7.15
N ASP A 254 0.45 24.50 7.18
CA ASP A 254 -0.21 24.06 8.41
C ASP A 254 0.41 22.74 8.91
N ASP A 255 0.64 21.79 8.01
CA ASP A 255 1.30 20.52 8.34
C ASP A 255 2.72 20.75 8.88
N LEU A 256 3.49 21.66 8.27
CA LEU A 256 4.84 22.01 8.71
C LEU A 256 4.86 22.70 10.09
N LEU A 257 3.83 23.47 10.41
CA LEU A 257 3.71 24.13 11.72
C LEU A 257 3.27 23.15 12.82
N GLU A 258 2.65 22.03 12.47
CA GLU A 258 2.28 20.96 13.41
C GLU A 258 3.46 20.03 13.72
N GLU A 259 4.55 20.06 12.92
CA GLU A 259 5.74 19.28 13.22
C GLU A 259 6.43 19.75 14.51
N PRO A 260 7.01 18.83 15.30
CA PRO A 260 7.72 19.20 16.52
C PRO A 260 8.97 20.04 16.18
N GLU A 261 9.26 21.05 17.02
CA GLU A 261 10.43 21.94 16.88
C GLU A 261 11.77 21.17 16.84
N GLU A 262 11.83 19.99 17.47
CA GLU A 262 13.02 19.14 17.49
C GLU A 262 12.67 17.69 17.15
N VAL A 263 13.29 17.16 16.10
CA VAL A 263 13.14 15.77 15.70
C VAL A 263 14.09 14.90 16.52
N THR A 264 13.57 14.34 17.61
CA THR A 264 14.28 13.38 18.45
C THR A 264 13.69 11.98 18.29
N GLY A 265 14.57 10.97 18.37
CA GLY A 265 14.16 9.56 18.42
C GLY A 265 14.14 9.03 19.85
N TYR A 266 13.88 7.74 19.98
CA TYR A 266 13.99 7.00 21.22
C TYR A 266 15.45 6.61 21.46
N SER A 267 15.98 6.92 22.63
CA SER A 267 17.40 6.70 22.97
C SER A 267 17.81 5.23 22.87
N LEU A 268 19.11 5.01 22.67
CA LEU A 268 19.71 3.70 22.88
C LEU A 268 19.74 3.36 24.39
N PRO A 269 19.79 2.05 24.77
CA PRO A 269 19.85 1.67 26.19
C PRO A 269 21.17 2.09 26.91
N TRP A 270 22.13 2.60 26.17
CA TRP A 270 23.41 3.02 26.67
C TRP A 270 23.68 4.49 26.36
N THR A 271 24.05 5.27 27.35
CA THR A 271 24.45 6.68 27.20
C THR A 271 25.85 6.78 26.58
N VAL A 272 25.96 6.44 25.30
CA VAL A 272 27.21 6.48 24.53
C VAL A 272 27.15 7.54 23.44
N LYS A 273 28.31 7.88 22.85
CA LYS A 273 28.36 8.86 21.75
C LYS A 273 27.46 8.51 20.57
N ALA A 274 27.28 7.21 20.26
CA ALA A 274 26.41 6.76 19.20
C ALA A 274 24.99 7.29 19.33
N ASP A 275 24.43 7.33 20.53
CA ASP A 275 23.07 7.83 20.78
C ASP A 275 22.93 9.30 20.37
N LYS A 276 23.93 10.13 20.69
CA LYS A 276 23.97 11.53 20.26
C LYS A 276 24.16 11.69 18.76
N MET A 277 24.99 10.82 18.14
CA MET A 277 25.24 10.84 16.69
C MET A 277 23.98 10.52 15.90
N ILE A 278 23.19 9.55 16.34
CA ILE A 278 21.96 9.14 15.62
C ILE A 278 20.70 9.88 16.08
N ARG A 279 20.75 10.59 17.23
CA ARG A 279 19.60 11.20 17.93
C ARG A 279 18.48 10.20 18.20
N GLY A 280 18.84 8.97 18.59
CA GLY A 280 17.91 7.87 18.86
C GLY A 280 17.34 7.17 17.61
N VAL A 281 16.57 6.09 17.83
CA VAL A 281 15.86 5.36 16.78
C VAL A 281 14.45 5.93 16.59
N ARG A 282 13.93 5.97 15.37
CA ARG A 282 12.67 6.66 15.06
C ARG A 282 11.66 5.77 14.36
N LYS A 283 10.38 6.06 14.57
CA LYS A 283 9.29 5.50 13.76
C LYS A 283 9.41 6.01 12.32
N GLY A 284 8.94 5.22 11.36
CA GLY A 284 9.06 5.55 9.94
C GLY A 284 10.47 5.39 9.36
N GLU A 285 11.45 4.91 10.16
CA GLU A 285 12.83 4.70 9.74
C GLU A 285 13.28 3.24 9.85
N ILE A 286 14.26 2.87 9.02
CA ILE A 286 14.93 1.57 9.07
C ILE A 286 16.30 1.76 9.73
N THR A 287 16.45 1.19 10.92
CA THR A 287 17.75 1.05 11.61
C THR A 287 18.32 -0.33 11.38
N MET A 288 19.51 -0.39 10.78
CA MET A 288 20.21 -1.64 10.50
C MET A 288 21.33 -1.86 11.50
N LEU A 289 21.36 -3.05 12.10
CA LEU A 289 22.43 -3.50 12.98
C LEU A 289 23.27 -4.56 12.26
N THR A 290 24.59 -4.49 12.37
CA THR A 290 25.49 -5.49 11.81
C THR A 290 26.68 -5.78 12.72
N ALA A 291 27.23 -6.98 12.59
CA ALA A 291 28.46 -7.40 13.29
C ALA A 291 28.95 -8.74 12.70
N GLY A 292 30.17 -9.13 13.03
CA GLY A 292 30.67 -10.48 12.81
C GLY A 292 29.86 -11.55 13.56
N THR A 293 30.15 -12.83 13.25
CA THR A 293 29.49 -13.96 13.90
C THR A 293 29.82 -14.02 15.39
N GLY A 294 28.82 -14.23 16.24
CA GLY A 294 29.02 -14.37 17.70
C GLY A 294 29.38 -13.08 18.45
N ILE A 295 29.44 -11.92 17.78
CA ILE A 295 29.82 -10.63 18.41
C ILE A 295 28.73 -10.08 19.33
N GLY A 296 27.46 -10.44 19.14
CA GLY A 296 26.37 -10.03 20.02
C GLY A 296 25.22 -9.27 19.33
N LYS A 297 25.01 -9.45 18.02
CA LYS A 297 23.91 -8.83 17.26
C LYS A 297 22.54 -9.05 17.91
N SER A 298 22.19 -10.32 18.16
CA SER A 298 20.91 -10.71 18.76
C SER A 298 20.77 -10.23 20.22
N THR A 299 21.88 -10.05 20.93
CA THR A 299 21.89 -9.42 22.27
C THR A 299 21.55 -7.94 22.14
N MET A 300 22.21 -7.21 21.24
CA MET A 300 21.99 -5.78 21.04
C MET A 300 20.53 -5.48 20.63
N ILE A 301 19.99 -6.19 19.63
CA ILE A 301 18.62 -5.94 19.18
C ILE A 301 17.59 -6.27 20.28
N ARG A 302 17.85 -7.30 21.09
CA ARG A 302 16.99 -7.67 22.22
C ARG A 302 17.05 -6.64 23.34
N GLU A 303 18.22 -6.12 23.68
CA GLU A 303 18.38 -5.05 24.68
C GLU A 303 17.72 -3.76 24.22
N LEU A 304 17.88 -3.40 22.94
CA LEU A 304 17.23 -2.23 22.38
C LEU A 304 15.68 -2.41 22.41
N GLY A 305 15.17 -3.56 22.02
CA GLY A 305 13.72 -3.85 22.10
C GLY A 305 13.19 -3.83 23.54
N TYR A 306 13.96 -4.37 24.50
CA TYR A 306 13.64 -4.32 25.93
C TYR A 306 13.55 -2.88 26.43
N HIS A 307 14.55 -2.05 26.10
CA HIS A 307 14.61 -0.64 26.45
C HIS A 307 13.43 0.17 25.86
N LEU A 308 13.09 -0.05 24.59
CA LEU A 308 11.95 0.60 23.96
C LEU A 308 10.62 0.30 24.68
N VAL A 309 10.47 -0.92 25.21
CA VAL A 309 9.26 -1.30 25.96
C VAL A 309 9.32 -0.78 27.38
N MET A 310 10.41 -1.03 28.11
CA MET A 310 10.47 -0.83 29.55
C MET A 310 10.66 0.64 29.92
N ASP A 311 11.52 1.35 29.19
CA ASP A 311 11.89 2.73 29.53
C ASP A 311 11.06 3.75 28.73
N HIS A 312 10.66 3.42 27.49
CA HIS A 312 9.84 4.31 26.65
C HIS A 312 8.37 3.92 26.59
N GLY A 313 7.97 2.78 27.15
CA GLY A 313 6.58 2.35 27.22
C GLY A 313 5.96 1.93 25.88
N LEU A 314 6.77 1.72 24.85
CA LEU A 314 6.35 1.37 23.50
C LEU A 314 5.92 -0.10 23.38
N LYS A 315 5.21 -0.43 22.29
CA LYS A 315 4.87 -1.79 21.93
C LYS A 315 5.73 -2.25 20.76
N ILE A 316 6.34 -3.44 20.87
CA ILE A 316 7.23 -3.97 19.83
C ILE A 316 6.75 -5.29 19.26
N GLY A 317 6.99 -5.48 17.95
CA GLY A 317 6.95 -6.77 17.28
C GLY A 317 8.34 -7.39 17.26
N SER A 318 8.48 -8.67 17.64
CA SER A 318 9.76 -9.38 17.70
C SER A 318 9.75 -10.57 16.76
N MET A 319 10.49 -10.46 15.66
CA MET A 319 10.65 -11.48 14.61
C MET A 319 12.08 -12.03 14.67
N MET A 320 12.36 -12.89 15.65
CA MET A 320 13.64 -13.55 15.83
C MET A 320 13.67 -14.85 15.04
N LEU A 321 14.06 -14.78 13.76
CA LEU A 321 13.91 -15.86 12.79
C LEU A 321 14.94 -17.00 12.97
N GLU A 322 16.00 -16.78 13.76
CA GLU A 322 17.00 -17.79 14.09
C GLU A 322 16.67 -18.59 15.38
N GLU A 323 15.69 -18.18 16.14
CA GLU A 323 15.37 -18.83 17.40
C GLU A 323 13.84 -19.00 17.61
N ASN A 324 13.45 -19.97 18.40
CA ASN A 324 12.04 -20.15 18.73
C ASN A 324 11.57 -19.11 19.77
N VAL A 325 10.24 -18.91 19.84
CA VAL A 325 9.59 -17.94 20.71
C VAL A 325 9.95 -18.14 22.19
N LEU A 326 10.10 -19.39 22.64
CA LEU A 326 10.46 -19.65 24.05
C LEU A 326 11.88 -19.18 24.37
N ARG A 327 12.82 -19.32 23.42
CA ARG A 327 14.20 -18.84 23.61
C ARG A 327 14.23 -17.31 23.63
N THR A 328 13.52 -16.67 22.73
CA THR A 328 13.35 -15.20 22.70
C THR A 328 12.73 -14.72 24.03
N SER A 329 11.66 -15.37 24.49
CA SER A 329 11.00 -15.05 25.77
C SER A 329 11.95 -15.15 26.97
N LYS A 330 12.73 -16.24 27.04
CA LYS A 330 13.77 -16.38 28.07
C LYS A 330 14.84 -15.27 28.02
N GLY A 331 15.13 -14.78 26.83
CA GLY A 331 16.02 -13.65 26.62
C GLY A 331 15.50 -12.39 27.31
N TYR A 332 14.27 -12.00 27.06
CA TYR A 332 13.65 -10.82 27.70
C TYR A 332 13.50 -10.97 29.22
N ILE A 333 13.07 -12.15 29.71
CA ILE A 333 13.02 -12.44 31.15
C ILE A 333 14.43 -12.35 31.76
N GLY A 334 15.44 -12.85 31.04
CA GLY A 334 16.84 -12.78 31.46
C GLY A 334 17.36 -11.36 31.62
N LEU A 335 16.96 -10.44 30.75
CA LEU A 335 17.30 -9.01 30.85
C LEU A 335 16.74 -8.39 32.13
N TYR A 336 15.49 -8.70 32.51
CA TYR A 336 14.90 -8.23 33.76
C TYR A 336 15.63 -8.77 34.99
N LEU A 337 15.94 -10.10 34.99
CA LEU A 337 16.60 -10.76 36.10
C LEU A 337 18.12 -10.52 36.15
N ASN A 338 18.72 -9.89 35.13
CA ASN A 338 20.15 -9.78 34.94
C ASN A 338 20.88 -11.13 35.04
N LYS A 339 20.31 -12.16 34.41
CA LYS A 339 20.83 -13.53 34.42
C LYS A 339 20.64 -14.22 33.06
N PRO A 340 21.55 -15.10 32.63
CA PRO A 340 21.44 -15.85 31.38
C PRO A 340 20.40 -16.99 31.48
N VAL A 341 19.12 -16.66 31.65
CA VAL A 341 18.01 -17.60 31.90
C VAL A 341 17.86 -18.62 30.77
N HIS A 342 18.28 -18.29 29.57
CA HIS A 342 18.27 -19.20 28.42
C HIS A 342 19.29 -20.35 28.57
N LEU A 343 20.33 -20.17 29.40
CA LEU A 343 21.31 -21.22 29.73
C LEU A 343 20.90 -22.00 30.99
N SER A 344 20.44 -21.31 32.03
CA SER A 344 20.11 -21.96 33.29
C SER A 344 19.11 -21.16 34.13
N ARG A 345 18.16 -21.85 34.77
CA ARG A 345 17.26 -21.30 35.81
C ARG A 345 17.75 -21.57 37.23
N LYS A 346 18.95 -22.12 37.39
CA LYS A 346 19.48 -22.45 38.72
C LYS A 346 19.53 -21.22 39.60
N GLY A 347 18.96 -21.30 40.80
CA GLY A 347 18.92 -20.18 41.75
C GLY A 347 17.84 -19.11 41.43
N ILE A 348 16.86 -19.43 40.57
CA ILE A 348 15.68 -18.58 40.30
C ILE A 348 14.44 -19.39 40.73
N THR A 349 13.66 -18.87 41.69
CA THR A 349 12.40 -19.49 42.12
C THR A 349 11.31 -19.29 41.06
N ASN A 350 10.25 -20.07 41.14
CA ASN A 350 9.10 -19.92 40.25
C ASN A 350 8.43 -18.55 40.44
N ASP A 351 8.37 -18.03 41.65
CA ASP A 351 7.78 -16.72 41.96
C ASP A 351 8.59 -15.59 41.31
N GLN A 352 9.92 -15.61 41.47
CA GLN A 352 10.81 -14.65 40.77
C GLN A 352 10.69 -14.71 39.27
N TYR A 353 10.53 -15.92 38.72
CA TYR A 353 10.36 -16.09 37.28
C TYR A 353 9.00 -15.58 36.79
N THR A 354 7.94 -15.83 37.58
CA THR A 354 6.59 -15.34 37.29
C THR A 354 6.52 -13.81 37.39
N GLU A 355 7.16 -13.25 38.43
CA GLU A 355 7.28 -11.80 38.58
C GLU A 355 7.99 -11.17 37.35
N ALA A 356 9.13 -11.73 36.97
CA ALA A 356 9.87 -11.26 35.79
C ALA A 356 9.04 -11.37 34.50
N PHE A 357 8.28 -12.45 34.33
CA PHE A 357 7.34 -12.58 33.21
C PHE A 357 6.28 -11.49 33.23
N ASN A 358 5.64 -11.25 34.37
CA ASN A 358 4.58 -10.25 34.48
C ASN A 358 5.10 -8.83 34.22
N HIS A 359 6.31 -8.52 34.64
CA HIS A 359 6.95 -7.22 34.42
C HIS A 359 7.51 -7.04 32.99
N THR A 360 7.65 -8.11 32.23
CA THR A 360 8.15 -8.06 30.84
C THR A 360 7.06 -8.45 29.84
N LEU A 361 7.00 -9.71 29.50
CA LEU A 361 6.09 -10.25 28.47
C LEU A 361 4.61 -10.13 28.87
N GLY A 362 4.30 -10.25 30.16
CA GLY A 362 2.95 -10.10 30.73
C GLY A 362 2.36 -8.69 30.58
N THR A 363 3.15 -7.70 30.23
CA THR A 363 2.69 -6.33 29.93
C THR A 363 1.84 -6.24 28.65
N GLY A 364 1.86 -7.26 27.79
CA GLY A 364 1.20 -7.26 26.48
C GLY A 364 1.86 -6.35 25.43
N LYS A 365 3.03 -5.81 25.74
CA LYS A 365 3.76 -4.91 24.83
C LYS A 365 4.78 -5.62 23.93
N PHE A 366 4.97 -6.93 24.10
CA PHE A 366 5.83 -7.77 23.28
C PHE A 366 4.97 -8.69 22.41
N VAL A 367 4.90 -8.43 21.11
CA VAL A 367 4.24 -9.30 20.13
C VAL A 367 5.32 -10.13 19.43
N MET A 368 5.21 -11.46 19.48
CA MET A 368 6.22 -12.36 18.96
C MET A 368 5.76 -13.09 17.71
N TYR A 369 6.61 -13.12 16.69
CA TYR A 369 6.39 -13.93 15.50
C TYR A 369 6.92 -15.34 15.69
N ASN A 370 6.04 -16.32 15.61
CA ASN A 370 6.43 -17.73 15.69
C ASN A 370 6.64 -18.28 14.28
N HIS A 371 7.90 -18.57 13.96
CA HIS A 371 8.29 -19.03 12.64
C HIS A 371 8.64 -20.51 12.67
N PHE A 372 8.10 -21.27 11.70
CA PHE A 372 8.48 -22.64 11.40
C PHE A 372 8.59 -22.84 9.88
N GLY A 373 9.79 -23.22 9.40
CA GLY A 373 10.03 -23.59 8.00
C GLY A 373 10.57 -22.45 7.12
N SER A 374 10.47 -22.62 5.80
CA SER A 374 10.88 -21.61 4.84
C SER A 374 9.91 -20.43 4.83
N LEU A 375 10.45 -19.23 4.77
CA LEU A 375 9.67 -17.99 4.65
C LEU A 375 9.65 -17.54 3.19
N ASP A 376 8.48 -17.07 2.75
CA ASP A 376 8.39 -16.23 1.57
C ASP A 376 8.30 -14.75 1.96
N ASN A 377 8.68 -13.86 1.06
CA ASN A 377 8.67 -12.42 1.33
C ASN A 377 7.26 -11.91 1.66
N SER A 378 6.21 -12.51 1.09
CA SER A 378 4.83 -12.06 1.32
C SER A 378 4.37 -12.35 2.75
N SER A 379 4.73 -13.49 3.30
CA SER A 379 4.39 -13.87 4.69
C SER A 379 5.02 -12.92 5.72
N ILE A 380 6.29 -12.53 5.51
CA ILE A 380 6.97 -11.57 6.39
C ILE A 380 6.32 -10.19 6.31
N LEU A 381 6.08 -9.69 5.10
CA LEU A 381 5.47 -8.38 4.91
C LEU A 381 4.05 -8.31 5.49
N ASN A 382 3.27 -9.40 5.35
CA ASN A 382 1.94 -9.49 5.96
C ASN A 382 2.01 -9.54 7.50
N ALA A 383 2.99 -10.25 8.07
CA ALA A 383 3.20 -10.27 9.52
C ALA A 383 3.58 -8.88 10.05
N ILE A 384 4.48 -8.16 9.36
CA ILE A 384 4.85 -6.78 9.69
C ILE A 384 3.61 -5.88 9.63
N ARG A 385 2.81 -5.94 8.56
CA ARG A 385 1.57 -5.16 8.43
C ARG A 385 0.58 -5.48 9.55
N TYR A 386 0.39 -6.75 9.89
CA TYR A 386 -0.48 -7.15 10.99
C TYR A 386 0.01 -6.59 12.33
N MET A 387 1.31 -6.72 12.65
CA MET A 387 1.90 -6.19 13.87
C MET A 387 1.77 -4.66 13.96
N ALA A 388 1.99 -3.94 12.85
CA ALA A 388 1.88 -2.49 12.83
C ALA A 388 0.43 -2.01 12.94
N VAL A 389 -0.50 -2.57 12.15
CA VAL A 389 -1.87 -2.07 12.02
C VAL A 389 -2.78 -2.63 13.10
N THR A 390 -2.77 -3.96 13.30
CA THR A 390 -3.70 -4.65 14.21
C THR A 390 -3.19 -4.62 15.64
N GLU A 391 -1.92 -5.00 15.83
CA GLU A 391 -1.30 -5.01 17.16
C GLU A 391 -0.80 -3.63 17.59
N LYS A 392 -0.74 -2.65 16.67
CA LYS A 392 -0.27 -1.28 16.92
C LYS A 392 1.15 -1.25 17.52
N CYS A 393 2.04 -2.07 16.97
CA CYS A 393 3.44 -2.03 17.33
C CYS A 393 4.10 -0.75 16.82
N ASP A 394 4.85 -0.08 17.68
CA ASP A 394 5.62 1.11 17.36
C ASP A 394 6.91 0.79 16.60
N PHE A 395 7.54 -0.33 16.98
CA PHE A 395 8.74 -0.86 16.33
C PHE A 395 8.61 -2.35 16.05
N ILE A 396 9.28 -2.83 14.99
CA ILE A 396 9.40 -4.24 14.68
C ILE A 396 10.89 -4.59 14.55
N LEU A 397 11.30 -5.59 15.31
CA LEU A 397 12.65 -6.12 15.38
C LEU A 397 12.75 -7.35 14.48
N ILE A 398 13.76 -7.43 13.60
CA ILE A 398 13.95 -8.53 12.64
C ILE A 398 15.37 -9.08 12.74
N ASP A 399 15.54 -10.28 13.26
CA ASP A 399 16.82 -11.00 13.34
C ASP A 399 16.73 -12.31 12.55
N HIS A 400 17.29 -12.39 11.34
CA HIS A 400 17.87 -11.38 10.47
C HIS A 400 17.24 -11.43 9.06
N ILE A 401 17.43 -10.34 8.28
CA ILE A 401 16.76 -10.17 6.97
C ILE A 401 17.15 -11.20 5.91
N SER A 402 18.34 -11.82 5.99
CA SER A 402 18.77 -12.82 4.98
C SER A 402 18.00 -14.14 5.09
N ILE A 403 17.41 -14.49 6.23
CA ILE A 403 16.52 -15.67 6.36
C ILE A 403 15.24 -15.46 5.57
N ALA A 404 14.75 -14.24 5.51
CA ALA A 404 13.57 -13.88 4.76
C ALA A 404 13.64 -14.23 3.26
N VAL A 405 14.84 -14.42 2.72
CA VAL A 405 15.07 -14.73 1.30
C VAL A 405 15.68 -16.13 1.07
N SER A 406 15.99 -16.86 2.12
CA SER A 406 16.72 -18.14 2.02
C SER A 406 15.90 -19.34 1.53
N GLY A 407 14.57 -19.22 1.45
CA GLY A 407 13.66 -20.30 1.01
C GLY A 407 13.34 -20.35 -0.48
N ILE A 408 13.92 -19.49 -1.30
CA ILE A 408 13.58 -19.35 -2.71
C ILE A 408 14.72 -19.97 -3.56
N GLU A 409 14.41 -20.98 -4.35
CA GLU A 409 15.34 -21.74 -5.22
C GLU A 409 16.01 -20.92 -6.35
N ASN A 410 16.06 -19.62 -6.29
CA ASN A 410 16.70 -18.80 -7.31
C ASN A 410 18.07 -18.29 -6.86
N ASN A 411 19.09 -18.52 -7.68
CA ASN A 411 20.51 -18.14 -7.52
C ASN A 411 20.77 -16.62 -7.38
N ASN A 412 19.81 -15.80 -6.99
CA ASN A 412 19.95 -14.35 -6.93
C ASN A 412 19.51 -13.74 -5.59
N GLU A 413 20.14 -14.21 -4.49
CA GLU A 413 19.93 -13.70 -3.13
C GLU A 413 19.97 -12.15 -3.07
N ARG A 414 20.88 -11.52 -3.84
CA ARG A 414 21.00 -10.05 -3.87
C ARG A 414 19.72 -9.38 -4.37
N LYS A 415 19.16 -9.86 -5.48
CA LYS A 415 17.92 -9.29 -6.04
C LYS A 415 16.73 -9.44 -5.10
N LEU A 416 16.68 -10.56 -4.38
CA LEU A 416 15.61 -10.81 -3.41
C LEU A 416 15.74 -9.88 -2.19
N ILE A 417 16.95 -9.61 -1.72
CA ILE A 417 17.22 -8.63 -0.66
C ILE A 417 16.85 -7.22 -1.15
N ASP A 418 17.17 -6.85 -2.40
CA ASP A 418 16.80 -5.56 -2.97
C ASP A 418 15.29 -5.34 -2.97
N ILE A 419 14.54 -6.36 -3.42
CA ILE A 419 13.07 -6.33 -3.43
C ILE A 419 12.53 -6.25 -2.01
N LEU A 420 13.05 -7.04 -1.07
CA LEU A 420 12.63 -7.03 0.32
C LEU A 420 12.88 -5.67 0.95
N MET A 421 14.08 -5.10 0.83
CA MET A 421 14.42 -3.79 1.38
C MET A 421 13.54 -2.67 0.82
N THR A 422 13.25 -2.70 -0.49
CA THR A 422 12.34 -1.74 -1.12
C THR A 422 10.94 -1.82 -0.51
N ARG A 423 10.43 -3.03 -0.31
CA ARG A 423 9.10 -3.23 0.30
C ARG A 423 9.07 -2.90 1.79
N LEU A 424 10.15 -3.21 2.53
CA LEU A 424 10.28 -2.81 3.93
C LEU A 424 10.28 -1.29 4.07
N ARG A 425 11.00 -0.57 3.18
CA ARG A 425 11.01 0.89 3.16
C ARG A 425 9.60 1.45 2.91
N GLN A 426 8.91 0.92 1.91
CA GLN A 426 7.54 1.32 1.60
C GLN A 426 6.59 1.11 2.80
N LEU A 427 6.65 -0.06 3.45
CA LEU A 427 5.83 -0.35 4.64
C LEU A 427 6.15 0.59 5.81
N CYS A 428 7.43 0.87 6.01
CA CYS A 428 7.91 1.76 7.06
C CYS A 428 7.31 3.16 6.92
N GLU A 429 7.33 3.71 5.71
CA GLU A 429 6.74 5.02 5.38
C GLU A 429 5.20 4.99 5.43
N GLU A 430 4.57 3.97 4.81
CA GLU A 430 3.10 3.84 4.74
C GLU A 430 2.46 3.70 6.13
N LEU A 431 3.10 2.92 7.03
CA LEU A 431 2.53 2.58 8.34
C LEU A 431 3.09 3.42 9.49
N GLY A 432 4.11 4.23 9.26
CA GLY A 432 4.77 5.00 10.31
C GLY A 432 5.43 4.13 11.38
N VAL A 433 5.76 2.85 11.09
CA VAL A 433 6.38 1.91 12.03
C VAL A 433 7.90 1.94 11.91
N GLY A 434 8.62 1.92 13.03
CA GLY A 434 10.08 1.81 13.02
C GLY A 434 10.52 0.35 12.80
N LEU A 435 11.48 0.13 11.93
CA LEU A 435 12.08 -1.19 11.70
C LEU A 435 13.51 -1.22 12.21
N ILE A 436 13.83 -2.21 13.05
CA ILE A 436 15.19 -2.47 13.53
C ILE A 436 15.57 -3.85 13.05
N CYS A 437 16.51 -3.91 12.10
CA CYS A 437 16.84 -5.13 11.38
C CYS A 437 18.31 -5.51 11.58
N ILE A 438 18.59 -6.81 11.61
CA ILE A 438 19.96 -7.32 11.57
C ILE A 438 20.32 -7.74 10.13
N CYS A 439 21.52 -7.39 9.69
CA CYS A 439 22.14 -7.95 8.51
C CYS A 439 23.50 -8.58 8.83
N HIS A 440 23.88 -9.58 8.03
CA HIS A 440 25.20 -10.21 8.13
C HIS A 440 26.26 -9.47 7.33
N LEU A 441 27.53 -9.72 7.68
CA LEU A 441 28.68 -9.30 6.89
C LEU A 441 28.99 -10.31 5.77
N LYS A 442 29.59 -9.83 4.69
CA LYS A 442 30.24 -10.68 3.70
C LYS A 442 31.41 -11.42 4.35
N ARG A 443 31.73 -12.61 3.85
CA ARG A 443 33.01 -13.25 4.20
C ARG A 443 34.13 -12.42 3.57
N GLY A 444 35.08 -11.96 4.41
CA GLY A 444 36.13 -11.04 3.96
C GLY A 444 37.13 -11.71 3.05
N ASP A 445 37.55 -11.00 2.01
CA ASP A 445 38.66 -11.38 1.14
C ASP A 445 39.94 -10.67 1.64
N GLY A 446 40.74 -11.35 2.49
CA GLY A 446 42.11 -10.93 2.83
C GLY A 446 42.28 -9.77 3.82
N LYS A 447 41.22 -9.19 4.38
CA LYS A 447 41.27 -8.23 5.50
C LYS A 447 41.13 -8.95 6.85
N LYS A 448 41.64 -8.33 7.91
CA LYS A 448 41.39 -8.79 9.30
C LYS A 448 39.89 -8.97 9.51
N SER A 449 39.49 -10.15 9.99
CA SER A 449 38.07 -10.47 10.12
C SER A 449 37.41 -9.61 11.21
N ALA A 450 36.09 -9.42 11.13
CA ALA A 450 35.35 -8.67 12.16
C ALA A 450 35.46 -9.35 13.53
N GLU A 451 35.59 -10.68 13.57
CA GLU A 451 35.77 -11.51 14.75
C GLU A 451 37.16 -11.34 15.39
N GLU A 452 38.14 -10.86 14.63
CA GLU A 452 39.49 -10.52 15.08
C GLU A 452 39.66 -9.03 15.38
N GLY A 453 38.56 -8.25 15.37
CA GLY A 453 38.55 -6.83 15.63
C GLY A 453 38.90 -5.97 14.41
N GLY A 454 38.67 -6.49 13.19
CA GLY A 454 38.71 -5.69 11.98
C GLY A 454 37.59 -4.64 11.97
N SER A 455 37.89 -3.44 11.44
CA SER A 455 36.87 -2.39 11.31
C SER A 455 35.88 -2.73 10.21
N ILE A 456 34.61 -2.44 10.47
CA ILE A 456 33.50 -2.71 9.55
C ILE A 456 33.16 -1.43 8.75
N SER A 457 32.91 -1.61 7.46
CA SER A 457 32.48 -0.57 6.51
C SER A 457 31.16 -0.93 5.85
N LEU A 458 30.55 0.03 5.14
CA LEU A 458 29.32 -0.23 4.37
C LEU A 458 29.50 -1.29 3.28
N GLU A 459 30.72 -1.42 2.74
CA GLU A 459 31.04 -2.41 1.70
C GLU A 459 31.04 -3.85 2.24
N ASP A 460 31.23 -4.03 3.54
CA ASP A 460 31.28 -5.34 4.19
C ASP A 460 29.89 -5.95 4.42
N LEU A 461 28.81 -5.19 4.22
CA LEU A 461 27.45 -5.69 4.39
C LEU A 461 27.13 -6.80 3.37
N ARG A 462 26.61 -7.94 3.88
CA ARG A 462 26.16 -9.05 3.03
C ARG A 462 24.82 -8.72 2.39
N GLY A 463 24.76 -8.83 1.08
CA GLY A 463 23.54 -8.59 0.31
C GLY A 463 23.80 -7.57 -0.77
N SER A 464 23.06 -6.49 -0.80
CA SER A 464 23.12 -5.52 -1.87
C SER A 464 23.42 -4.12 -1.33
N GLN A 465 23.73 -3.22 -2.26
CA GLN A 465 23.80 -1.79 -1.96
C GLN A 465 22.46 -1.26 -1.44
N ALA A 466 21.33 -1.93 -1.71
CA ALA A 466 20.02 -1.53 -1.22
C ALA A 466 19.95 -1.46 0.31
N ILE A 467 20.65 -2.34 1.05
CA ILE A 467 20.73 -2.25 2.50
C ILE A 467 21.34 -0.91 2.92
N ALA A 468 22.48 -0.54 2.32
CA ALA A 468 23.14 0.72 2.64
C ALA A 468 22.34 1.94 2.15
N GLN A 469 21.64 1.84 1.02
CA GLN A 469 20.88 2.95 0.44
C GLN A 469 19.55 3.21 1.17
N LEU A 470 18.79 2.14 1.46
CA LEU A 470 17.42 2.23 1.97
C LEU A 470 17.33 2.31 3.50
N SER A 471 18.39 1.94 4.24
CA SER A 471 18.45 2.16 5.69
C SER A 471 18.73 3.63 6.02
N ASP A 472 18.10 4.14 7.06
CA ASP A 472 18.32 5.51 7.55
C ASP A 472 19.53 5.56 8.49
N THR A 473 19.65 4.59 9.37
CA THR A 473 20.75 4.45 10.31
C THR A 473 21.37 3.05 10.21
N ILE A 474 22.70 2.96 10.22
CA ILE A 474 23.43 1.69 10.21
C ILE A 474 24.46 1.71 11.33
N ILE A 475 24.35 0.75 12.24
CA ILE A 475 25.23 0.59 13.39
C ILE A 475 25.96 -0.75 13.29
N ALA A 476 27.27 -0.72 13.42
CA ALA A 476 28.13 -1.91 13.48
C ALA A 476 28.66 -2.14 14.88
N LEU A 477 28.76 -3.39 15.29
CA LEU A 477 29.49 -3.82 16.48
C LEU A 477 30.79 -4.48 16.06
N GLU A 478 31.88 -3.96 16.60
CA GLU A 478 33.25 -4.46 16.39
C GLU A 478 33.77 -5.04 17.70
N ARG A 479 34.33 -6.26 17.67
CA ARG A 479 34.82 -6.96 18.85
C ARG A 479 35.93 -7.91 18.46
N ASN A 480 37.06 -7.87 19.19
CA ASN A 480 38.14 -8.83 19.00
C ASN A 480 37.96 -10.03 19.96
N GLN A 481 37.37 -11.10 19.46
CA GLN A 481 37.18 -12.35 20.23
C GLN A 481 38.47 -13.15 20.42
N GLN A 482 39.55 -12.82 19.71
CA GLN A 482 40.85 -13.48 19.74
C GLN A 482 41.88 -12.65 20.53
N ALA A 483 41.47 -11.58 21.22
CA ALA A 483 42.35 -10.78 22.06
C ALA A 483 42.99 -11.61 23.20
N ASP A 484 44.12 -11.17 23.74
CA ASP A 484 44.90 -11.93 24.71
C ASP A 484 44.25 -11.94 26.11
N SER A 485 43.51 -10.88 26.49
CA SER A 485 42.85 -10.81 27.81
C SER A 485 41.33 -10.99 27.68
N ASP A 486 40.72 -11.58 28.72
CA ASP A 486 39.25 -11.75 28.77
C ASP A 486 38.52 -10.41 28.81
N VAL A 487 39.12 -9.36 29.34
CA VAL A 487 38.57 -8.02 29.32
C VAL A 487 38.49 -7.51 27.90
N LYS A 488 39.57 -7.58 27.11
CA LYS A 488 39.62 -7.15 25.72
C LYS A 488 38.71 -8.00 24.83
N LYS A 489 38.58 -9.32 25.09
CA LYS A 489 37.68 -10.22 24.37
C LYS A 489 36.20 -9.82 24.50
N ASN A 490 35.81 -9.16 25.61
CA ASN A 490 34.44 -8.75 25.87
C ASN A 490 34.17 -7.28 25.57
N LEU A 491 35.19 -6.52 25.18
CA LEU A 491 35.03 -5.14 24.75
C LEU A 491 34.39 -5.05 23.37
N VAL A 492 33.30 -4.33 23.26
CA VAL A 492 32.52 -4.14 22.02
C VAL A 492 32.56 -2.66 21.66
N GLN A 493 33.07 -2.33 20.49
CA GLN A 493 33.05 -0.97 19.97
C GLN A 493 31.80 -0.79 19.10
N ILE A 494 31.03 0.26 19.37
CA ILE A 494 29.93 0.69 18.50
C ILE A 494 30.52 1.61 17.44
N ARG A 495 30.15 1.38 16.17
CA ARG A 495 30.45 2.28 15.06
C ARG A 495 29.17 2.64 14.31
N VAL A 496 28.93 3.93 14.12
CA VAL A 496 27.88 4.43 13.23
C VAL A 496 28.45 4.47 11.82
N LEU A 497 27.92 3.62 10.93
CA LEU A 497 28.34 3.56 9.53
C LEU A 497 27.57 4.54 8.65
N LYS A 498 26.33 4.82 9.06
CA LYS A 498 25.43 5.75 8.35
C LYS A 498 24.42 6.33 9.34
N CYS A 499 24.14 7.60 9.22
CA CYS A 499 22.98 8.25 9.80
C CYS A 499 22.47 9.30 8.79
N ARG A 500 21.26 9.06 8.22
CA ARG A 500 20.67 9.99 7.24
C ARG A 500 20.27 11.30 7.89
N GLN A 501 19.82 11.26 9.13
CA GLN A 501 19.30 12.43 9.86
C GLN A 501 20.38 13.47 10.18
N THR A 502 21.54 13.02 10.66
CA THR A 502 22.60 13.93 11.11
C THR A 502 23.79 13.98 10.17
N GLY A 503 24.00 12.95 9.36
CA GLY A 503 25.21 12.76 8.56
C GLY A 503 26.40 12.26 9.38
N ASP A 504 26.28 12.12 10.70
CA ASP A 504 27.36 11.70 11.58
C ASP A 504 27.72 10.23 11.40
N THR A 505 29.02 9.95 11.32
CA THR A 505 29.60 8.61 11.21
C THR A 505 30.85 8.46 12.06
N GLY A 506 31.28 7.22 12.32
CA GLY A 506 32.51 6.94 13.05
C GLY A 506 32.28 6.19 14.35
N ILE A 507 33.28 6.23 15.25
CA ILE A 507 33.23 5.52 16.53
C ILE A 507 32.22 6.18 17.46
N GLY A 508 31.23 5.37 17.88
CA GLY A 508 30.09 5.77 18.70
C GLY A 508 30.24 5.45 20.18
N GLY A 509 31.32 4.80 20.58
CA GLY A 509 31.59 4.44 21.97
C GLY A 509 31.97 2.99 22.17
N LYS A 510 32.18 2.60 23.41
CA LYS A 510 32.55 1.26 23.81
C LYS A 510 31.53 0.71 24.81
N LEU A 511 31.21 -0.55 24.68
CA LEU A 511 30.42 -1.35 25.62
C LEU A 511 31.24 -2.56 26.05
N TRP A 512 30.86 -3.14 27.15
CA TRP A 512 31.46 -4.37 27.65
C TRP A 512 30.39 -5.46 27.79
N PHE A 513 30.64 -6.64 27.22
CA PHE A 513 29.73 -7.76 27.34
C PHE A 513 29.93 -8.50 28.66
N ASN A 514 29.02 -8.30 29.59
CA ASN A 514 28.99 -8.97 30.88
C ASN A 514 28.41 -10.40 30.71
N LYS A 515 29.26 -11.43 30.76
CA LYS A 515 28.86 -12.82 30.59
C LYS A 515 27.95 -13.34 31.70
N GLU A 516 28.14 -12.84 32.94
CA GLU A 516 27.35 -13.30 34.09
C GLU A 516 25.90 -12.80 34.01
N LYS A 517 25.72 -11.58 33.53
CA LYS A 517 24.40 -10.97 33.32
C LYS A 517 23.83 -11.22 31.93
N ASN A 518 24.68 -11.62 30.99
CA ASN A 518 24.38 -11.72 29.54
C ASN A 518 23.86 -10.39 28.98
N ARG A 519 24.55 -9.29 29.30
CA ARG A 519 24.19 -7.92 28.93
C ARG A 519 25.36 -7.15 28.37
N LEU A 520 25.03 -6.14 27.54
CA LEU A 520 25.96 -5.09 27.15
C LEU A 520 25.86 -3.94 28.14
N GLU A 521 26.97 -3.56 28.77
CA GLU A 521 27.03 -2.52 29.78
C GLU A 521 28.07 -1.46 29.38
N ILE A 522 27.94 -0.24 29.91
CA ILE A 522 28.98 0.78 29.79
C ILE A 522 30.11 0.33 30.73
N PRO A 523 31.36 0.20 30.24
CA PRO A 523 32.47 -0.15 31.10
C PRO A 523 32.67 0.93 32.15
N ASP A 524 32.87 0.52 33.41
CA ASP A 524 33.23 1.43 34.52
C ASP A 524 34.67 1.96 34.38
N ALA A 525 35.06 2.90 35.26
CA ALA A 525 36.38 3.53 35.22
C ALA A 525 37.51 2.53 35.48
N ASP A 526 37.29 1.55 36.36
CA ASP A 526 38.31 0.54 36.70
C ASP A 526 38.54 -0.39 35.50
N LEU A 527 37.49 -0.84 34.86
CA LEU A 527 37.57 -1.66 33.66
C LEU A 527 38.20 -0.91 32.47
N MET A 528 37.93 0.40 32.36
CA MET A 528 38.57 1.25 31.34
C MET A 528 40.08 1.43 31.61
N ASN A 529 40.49 1.61 32.87
CA ASN A 529 41.89 1.67 33.24
C ASN A 529 42.64 0.37 32.94
N ASP A 530 42.02 -0.79 33.20
CA ASP A 530 42.57 -2.10 32.84
C ASP A 530 42.77 -2.23 31.32
N ILE A 531 41.83 -1.71 30.53
CA ILE A 531 41.91 -1.74 29.05
C ILE A 531 43.04 -0.83 28.55
N GLU A 532 43.27 0.32 29.18
CA GLU A 532 44.30 1.32 28.82
C GLU A 532 45.68 0.90 29.27
N SER A 533 45.85 0.38 30.49
CA SER A 533 47.12 -0.10 31.03
C SER A 533 47.70 -1.27 30.22
N ASP A 534 46.86 -2.13 29.67
CA ASP A 534 47.24 -3.22 28.77
C ASP A 534 47.73 -2.74 27.37
N ASN A 535 47.57 -1.46 27.03
CA ASN A 535 48.03 -0.86 25.78
C ASN A 535 49.41 -0.16 25.91
N GLU A 536 49.93 0.05 27.14
CA GLU A 536 51.29 0.50 27.33
C GLU A 536 52.25 -0.68 27.10
N VAL A 537 52.69 -0.82 25.82
CA VAL A 537 53.85 -1.65 25.49
C VAL A 537 55.05 -1.01 26.16
N PRO A 538 55.88 -1.75 26.95
CA PRO A 538 57.15 -1.21 27.44
C PRO A 538 58.00 -0.81 26.23
N GLU A 539 58.38 0.48 26.16
CA GLU A 539 59.46 0.89 25.27
C GLU A 539 60.74 0.15 25.68
N PHE A 540 61.18 -0.77 24.85
CA PHE A 540 62.51 -1.31 24.87
C PHE A 540 63.26 -0.90 23.61
#